data_ef0e612f934798b451f1fb348068aa4c
#
_entry.id   ef0e612f934798b451f1fb348068aa4c
#
_cell.length_a   1.000
_cell.length_b   1.000
_cell.length_c   1.000
_cell.angle_alpha   90.00
_cell.angle_beta   90.00
_cell.angle_gamma   90.00
#
_symmetry.space_group_name_H-M   'P 1'
#
loop_
_entity.id
_entity.type
_entity.pdbx_description
1 polymer ?
#
loop_
_entity_poly.entity_id
_entity_poly.type
_entity_poly.pdbx_seq_one_letter_code
_entity_poly.pdbx_strand_id
1 'polypeptide(L)'
;MTTRLARGLGIGASAIAAGATVAAVGATALSRLSRPSGEPGVLTNVNGLPLHALIHRGDGPTVVFENGLACACTEWSWVLRDIADRYSYLAADRPGCGWSGDDGRRRSAREINELTAQLLTQHDLPAPYVLIGHSIGGLLAMSFAAAGSHDIAGLVLVDSSHPDQLVRSSAQRDAMPMAEHAMGSLFWRTLSGRKPSRVAVSDLDDLPEHEAARGHRLMERPAPWRAAVREIRTFDAWCEELRTATLPRSLPIAVVTAGKTDVGDSKHGELQADLAAASDVSRHVVLAEADHDNIVMRADHAAEVGAAIDWTVSHSTAQARKARSA
;
A
#
# COMPACT_ATOMS: atom_id res chain seq x y z
N MET A 1 69.79 -11.10 -0.20
CA MET A 1 68.93 -10.55 -1.28
C MET A 1 67.55 -11.19 -1.35
N THR A 2 67.04 -11.80 -0.26
CA THR A 2 65.82 -12.65 -0.23
C THR A 2 64.64 -12.12 0.62
N THR A 3 64.79 -10.94 1.22
CA THR A 3 63.77 -10.42 2.15
C THR A 3 62.88 -9.31 1.57
N ARG A 4 63.10 -8.84 0.36
CA ARG A 4 62.24 -7.81 -0.29
C ARG A 4 61.12 -8.34 -1.19
N LEU A 5 61.23 -9.57 -1.69
CA LEU A 5 60.21 -10.18 -2.56
C LEU A 5 58.96 -10.72 -1.80
N ALA A 6 59.14 -11.09 -0.53
CA ALA A 6 58.01 -11.63 0.26
C ALA A 6 57.00 -10.54 0.76
N ARG A 7 57.42 -9.26 0.84
CA ARG A 7 56.53 -8.17 1.24
C ARG A 7 55.64 -7.65 0.11
N GLY A 8 56.03 -7.76 -1.16
CA GLY A 8 55.26 -7.31 -2.32
C GLY A 8 54.06 -8.23 -2.64
N LEU A 9 54.21 -9.53 -2.42
CA LEU A 9 53.15 -10.51 -2.69
C LEU A 9 52.02 -10.46 -1.61
N GLY A 10 52.35 -10.12 -0.37
CA GLY A 10 51.35 -10.02 0.70
C GLY A 10 50.40 -8.81 0.56
N ILE A 11 50.87 -7.68 0.04
CA ILE A 11 50.10 -6.48 -0.15
C ILE A 11 49.16 -6.62 -1.37
N GLY A 12 49.65 -7.25 -2.44
CA GLY A 12 48.84 -7.54 -3.64
C GLY A 12 47.69 -8.51 -3.35
N ALA A 13 47.97 -9.59 -2.61
CA ALA A 13 46.96 -10.59 -2.24
C ALA A 13 45.88 -10.00 -1.31
N SER A 14 46.26 -9.14 -0.34
CA SER A 14 45.33 -8.45 0.56
C SER A 14 44.47 -7.42 -0.17
N ALA A 15 45.03 -6.70 -1.15
CA ALA A 15 44.26 -5.72 -1.93
C ALA A 15 43.28 -6.42 -2.89
N ILE A 16 43.64 -7.54 -3.48
CA ILE A 16 42.77 -8.36 -4.35
C ILE A 16 41.65 -8.99 -3.50
N ALA A 17 41.97 -9.52 -2.31
CA ALA A 17 40.96 -10.08 -1.40
C ALA A 17 39.99 -9.01 -0.89
N ALA A 18 40.47 -7.82 -0.54
CA ALA A 18 39.63 -6.69 -0.14
C ALA A 18 38.74 -6.22 -1.30
N GLY A 19 39.30 -6.10 -2.51
CA GLY A 19 38.53 -5.74 -3.71
C GLY A 19 37.45 -6.76 -4.05
N ALA A 20 37.78 -8.07 -3.99
CA ALA A 20 36.81 -9.13 -4.19
C ALA A 20 35.70 -9.16 -3.13
N THR A 21 36.04 -8.88 -1.87
CA THR A 21 35.07 -8.80 -0.77
C THR A 21 34.13 -7.62 -0.97
N VAL A 22 34.64 -6.44 -1.34
CA VAL A 22 33.82 -5.25 -1.63
C VAL A 22 32.91 -5.49 -2.82
N ALA A 23 33.43 -6.11 -3.90
CA ALA A 23 32.63 -6.46 -5.09
C ALA A 23 31.55 -7.49 -4.76
N ALA A 24 31.86 -8.51 -3.97
CA ALA A 24 30.89 -9.52 -3.53
C ALA A 24 29.79 -8.94 -2.63
N VAL A 25 30.16 -8.06 -1.69
CA VAL A 25 29.21 -7.35 -0.84
C VAL A 25 28.34 -6.42 -1.69
N GLY A 26 28.91 -5.68 -2.63
CA GLY A 26 28.19 -4.82 -3.55
C GLY A 26 27.22 -5.62 -4.46
N ALA A 27 27.65 -6.73 -5.04
CA ALA A 27 26.80 -7.60 -5.85
C ALA A 27 25.63 -8.20 -5.03
N THR A 28 25.92 -8.63 -3.81
CA THR A 28 24.89 -9.15 -2.89
C THR A 28 23.88 -8.07 -2.49
N ALA A 29 24.34 -6.85 -2.22
CA ALA A 29 23.44 -5.71 -1.92
C ALA A 29 22.57 -5.37 -3.14
N LEU A 30 23.15 -5.31 -4.34
CA LEU A 30 22.42 -5.08 -5.59
C LEU A 30 21.38 -6.17 -5.87
N SER A 31 21.72 -7.45 -5.64
CA SER A 31 20.76 -8.55 -5.83
C SER A 31 19.58 -8.48 -4.85
N ARG A 32 19.79 -7.96 -3.65
CA ARG A 32 18.71 -7.76 -2.68
C ARG A 32 17.79 -6.59 -3.02
N LEU A 33 18.29 -5.61 -3.80
CA LEU A 33 17.49 -4.49 -4.29
C LEU A 33 16.76 -4.82 -5.60
N SER A 34 17.15 -5.91 -6.29
CA SER A 34 16.47 -6.33 -7.51
C SER A 34 15.05 -6.85 -7.18
N ARG A 35 14.15 -6.79 -8.16
CA ARG A 35 12.81 -7.32 -8.05
C ARG A 35 12.81 -8.82 -7.70
N PRO A 36 11.94 -9.32 -6.79
CA PRO A 36 11.80 -10.75 -6.53
C PRO A 36 11.18 -11.47 -7.74
N SER A 37 11.44 -12.76 -7.86
CA SER A 37 10.81 -13.66 -8.84
C SER A 37 9.68 -14.46 -8.19
N GLY A 38 8.86 -15.12 -9.02
CA GLY A 38 7.76 -15.98 -8.55
C GLY A 38 6.54 -15.18 -8.12
N GLU A 39 6.31 -14.07 -8.80
CA GLU A 39 5.12 -13.23 -8.62
C GLU A 39 3.83 -13.99 -8.97
N PRO A 40 2.76 -13.87 -8.16
CA PRO A 40 1.41 -14.16 -8.62
C PRO A 40 0.94 -13.03 -9.55
N GLY A 41 -0.11 -13.26 -10.33
CA GLY A 41 -0.70 -12.18 -11.15
C GLY A 41 0.14 -11.79 -12.37
N VAL A 42 0.19 -10.49 -12.66
CA VAL A 42 0.81 -9.97 -13.90
C VAL A 42 1.84 -8.88 -13.60
N LEU A 43 2.83 -8.79 -14.48
CA LEU A 43 3.80 -7.71 -14.47
C LEU A 43 3.65 -6.89 -15.75
N THR A 44 3.35 -5.61 -15.58
CA THR A 44 3.06 -4.69 -16.69
C THR A 44 4.09 -3.58 -16.73
N ASN A 45 4.63 -3.28 -17.90
CA ASN A 45 5.53 -2.14 -18.05
C ASN A 45 4.72 -0.85 -18.20
N VAL A 46 4.84 0.04 -17.23
CA VAL A 46 4.22 1.35 -17.24
C VAL A 46 5.31 2.41 -17.29
N ASN A 47 5.50 3.02 -18.46
CA ASN A 47 6.53 4.07 -18.70
C ASN A 47 7.96 3.64 -18.33
N GLY A 48 8.33 2.39 -18.61
CA GLY A 48 9.64 1.82 -18.29
C GLY A 48 9.76 1.24 -16.88
N LEU A 49 8.73 1.39 -16.05
CA LEU A 49 8.67 0.82 -14.71
C LEU A 49 7.80 -0.45 -14.71
N PRO A 50 8.34 -1.63 -14.36
CA PRO A 50 7.55 -2.84 -14.24
C PRO A 50 6.70 -2.77 -12.96
N LEU A 51 5.39 -2.74 -13.11
CA LEU A 51 4.41 -2.76 -12.03
C LEU A 51 3.72 -4.11 -11.97
N HIS A 52 3.63 -4.65 -10.77
CA HIS A 52 2.93 -5.89 -10.49
C HIS A 52 1.50 -5.61 -10.04
N ALA A 53 0.58 -6.47 -10.48
CA ALA A 53 -0.81 -6.41 -10.04
C ALA A 53 -1.46 -7.79 -10.02
N LEU A 54 -2.38 -7.97 -9.08
CA LEU A 54 -3.40 -9.00 -9.10
C LEU A 54 -4.62 -8.44 -9.83
N ILE A 55 -5.05 -9.12 -10.88
CA ILE A 55 -6.16 -8.70 -11.72
C ILE A 55 -7.17 -9.84 -11.83
N HIS A 56 -8.43 -9.51 -11.69
CA HIS A 56 -9.55 -10.41 -11.92
C HIS A 56 -10.62 -9.72 -12.76
N ARG A 57 -11.33 -10.48 -13.58
CA ARG A 57 -12.45 -9.99 -14.39
C ARG A 57 -13.72 -10.70 -13.93
N GLY A 58 -14.62 -9.94 -13.35
CA GLY A 58 -15.97 -10.33 -12.94
C GLY A 58 -17.02 -9.52 -13.70
N ASP A 59 -18.27 -9.75 -13.39
CA ASP A 59 -19.42 -9.12 -14.08
C ASP A 59 -19.77 -7.73 -13.51
N GLY A 60 -19.26 -7.38 -12.30
CA GLY A 60 -19.55 -6.13 -11.61
C GLY A 60 -18.58 -5.00 -11.96
N PRO A 61 -18.71 -3.85 -11.26
CA PRO A 61 -17.74 -2.75 -11.36
C PRO A 61 -16.34 -3.20 -10.99
N THR A 62 -15.33 -2.44 -11.42
CA THR A 62 -13.94 -2.72 -11.04
C THR A 62 -13.62 -2.12 -9.69
N VAL A 63 -13.18 -2.94 -8.74
CA VAL A 63 -12.67 -2.52 -7.43
C VAL A 63 -11.16 -2.30 -7.54
N VAL A 64 -10.69 -1.11 -7.18
CA VAL A 64 -9.27 -0.71 -7.27
C VAL A 64 -8.71 -0.55 -5.87
N PHE A 65 -7.65 -1.29 -5.58
CA PHE A 65 -7.07 -1.41 -4.24
C PHE A 65 -5.78 -0.59 -4.10
N GLU A 66 -5.74 0.26 -3.07
CA GLU A 66 -4.56 1.01 -2.65
C GLU A 66 -4.08 0.51 -1.28
N ASN A 67 -2.87 -0.05 -1.27
CA ASN A 67 -2.31 -0.76 -0.12
C ASN A 67 -1.88 0.18 1.02
N GLY A 68 -1.67 -0.37 2.22
CA GLY A 68 -1.01 0.29 3.34
C GLY A 68 0.47 0.58 3.10
N LEU A 69 1.12 1.24 4.06
CA LEU A 69 2.55 1.57 4.00
C LEU A 69 3.40 0.30 3.99
N ALA A 70 4.36 0.22 3.09
CA ALA A 70 5.24 -0.94 2.87
C ALA A 70 4.52 -2.22 2.42
N CYS A 71 3.20 -2.25 2.38
CA CYS A 71 2.41 -3.43 2.05
C CYS A 71 2.45 -3.76 0.56
N ALA A 72 2.28 -5.05 0.27
CA ALA A 72 2.02 -5.56 -1.07
C ALA A 72 0.52 -5.83 -1.23
N CYS A 73 0.06 -5.93 -2.47
CA CYS A 73 -1.34 -6.24 -2.79
C CYS A 73 -1.86 -7.54 -2.15
N THR A 74 -0.98 -8.39 -1.67
CA THR A 74 -1.33 -9.60 -0.92
C THR A 74 -1.95 -9.33 0.45
N GLU A 75 -1.85 -8.12 1.01
CA GLU A 75 -2.58 -7.77 2.24
C GLU A 75 -4.09 -7.94 2.09
N TRP A 76 -4.59 -7.78 0.86
CA TRP A 76 -6.00 -7.88 0.53
C TRP A 76 -6.50 -9.32 0.27
N SER A 77 -5.67 -10.33 0.50
CA SER A 77 -5.95 -11.71 0.05
C SER A 77 -7.29 -12.27 0.49
N TRP A 78 -7.74 -11.98 1.71
CA TRP A 78 -9.08 -12.41 2.18
C TRP A 78 -10.19 -11.63 1.49
N VAL A 79 -10.03 -10.30 1.35
CA VAL A 79 -11.02 -9.45 0.67
C VAL A 79 -11.14 -9.85 -0.79
N LEU A 80 -10.00 -10.05 -1.50
CA LEU A 80 -9.99 -10.46 -2.90
C LEU A 80 -10.69 -11.81 -3.12
N ARG A 81 -10.51 -12.77 -2.20
CA ARG A 81 -11.21 -14.06 -2.25
C ARG A 81 -12.71 -13.91 -2.05
N ASP A 82 -13.13 -13.01 -1.16
CA ASP A 82 -14.53 -12.78 -0.86
C ASP A 82 -15.28 -12.15 -2.04
N ILE A 83 -14.64 -11.25 -2.79
CA ILE A 83 -15.31 -10.47 -3.85
C ILE A 83 -15.13 -11.02 -5.26
N ALA A 84 -14.25 -12.01 -5.47
CA ALA A 84 -13.81 -12.45 -6.81
C ALA A 84 -14.92 -12.95 -7.71
N ASP A 85 -15.97 -13.54 -7.16
CA ASP A 85 -17.15 -14.03 -7.91
C ASP A 85 -18.17 -12.94 -8.23
N ARG A 86 -17.99 -11.72 -7.71
CA ARG A 86 -18.94 -10.60 -7.89
C ARG A 86 -18.37 -9.43 -8.69
N TYR A 87 -17.08 -9.14 -8.54
CA TYR A 87 -16.50 -7.91 -9.07
C TYR A 87 -15.20 -8.16 -9.84
N SER A 88 -14.96 -7.30 -10.84
CA SER A 88 -13.61 -7.13 -11.36
C SER A 88 -12.73 -6.43 -10.32
N TYR A 89 -11.42 -6.72 -10.30
CA TYR A 89 -10.52 -5.96 -9.43
C TYR A 89 -9.12 -5.75 -10.02
N LEU A 90 -8.49 -4.67 -9.54
CA LEU A 90 -7.08 -4.37 -9.67
C LEU A 90 -6.49 -4.13 -8.27
N ALA A 91 -5.57 -4.98 -7.84
CA ALA A 91 -4.76 -4.75 -6.65
C ALA A 91 -3.29 -4.67 -7.06
N ALA A 92 -2.74 -3.45 -7.11
CA ALA A 92 -1.41 -3.21 -7.63
C ALA A 92 -0.39 -2.98 -6.51
N ASP A 93 0.84 -3.44 -6.71
CA ASP A 93 1.98 -3.07 -5.88
C ASP A 93 2.51 -1.70 -6.32
N ARG A 94 2.61 -0.75 -5.38
CA ARG A 94 3.24 0.54 -5.65
C ARG A 94 4.74 0.40 -5.94
N PRO A 95 5.38 1.40 -6.61
CA PRO A 95 6.81 1.34 -6.94
C PRO A 95 7.70 1.06 -5.72
N GLY A 96 8.41 -0.06 -5.76
CA GLY A 96 9.29 -0.53 -4.69
C GLY A 96 8.64 -1.43 -3.66
N CYS A 97 7.32 -1.60 -3.67
CA CYS A 97 6.58 -2.56 -2.84
C CYS A 97 6.36 -3.87 -3.61
N GLY A 98 6.11 -4.94 -2.87
CA GLY A 98 5.77 -6.24 -3.42
C GLY A 98 6.74 -6.71 -4.50
N TRP A 99 6.19 -7.00 -5.68
CA TRP A 99 6.93 -7.42 -6.87
C TRP A 99 7.12 -6.30 -7.89
N SER A 100 6.69 -5.08 -7.60
CA SER A 100 6.90 -3.94 -8.48
C SER A 100 8.37 -3.52 -8.51
N GLY A 101 8.78 -2.97 -9.66
CA GLY A 101 10.07 -2.31 -9.81
C GLY A 101 10.16 -1.03 -8.99
N ASP A 102 11.38 -0.55 -8.81
CA ASP A 102 11.65 0.68 -8.06
C ASP A 102 12.65 1.55 -8.81
N ASP A 103 12.23 2.73 -9.19
CA ASP A 103 13.08 3.76 -9.82
C ASP A 103 13.63 4.78 -8.82
N GLY A 104 13.33 4.63 -7.52
CA GLY A 104 13.80 5.50 -6.46
C GLY A 104 13.12 6.88 -6.39
N ARG A 105 12.19 7.21 -7.28
CA ARG A 105 11.53 8.51 -7.34
C ARG A 105 10.53 8.69 -6.19
N ARG A 106 10.48 9.91 -5.64
CA ARG A 106 9.34 10.37 -4.84
C ARG A 106 8.22 10.76 -5.80
N ARG A 107 6.99 10.44 -5.42
CA ARG A 107 5.79 10.73 -6.22
C ARG A 107 4.74 11.44 -5.39
N SER A 108 4.06 12.40 -6.01
CA SER A 108 2.79 12.92 -5.49
C SER A 108 1.72 11.82 -5.51
N ALA A 109 0.62 12.00 -4.77
CA ALA A 109 -0.52 11.10 -4.84
C ALA A 109 -1.05 10.97 -6.27
N ARG A 110 -1.13 12.08 -6.99
CA ARG A 110 -1.53 12.13 -8.39
C ARG A 110 -0.63 11.28 -9.29
N GLU A 111 0.70 11.39 -9.18
CA GLU A 111 1.63 10.58 -10.00
C GLU A 111 1.51 9.08 -9.73
N ILE A 112 1.17 8.66 -8.50
CA ILE A 112 0.88 7.25 -8.19
C ILE A 112 -0.43 6.84 -8.86
N ASN A 113 -1.47 7.64 -8.75
CA ASN A 113 -2.77 7.39 -9.36
C ASN A 113 -2.71 7.33 -10.90
N GLU A 114 -1.83 8.10 -11.53
CA GLU A 114 -1.56 8.02 -12.96
C GLU A 114 -0.99 6.65 -13.36
N LEU A 115 -0.17 6.02 -12.51
CA LEU A 115 0.31 4.66 -12.74
C LEU A 115 -0.82 3.63 -12.63
N THR A 116 -1.67 3.76 -11.60
CA THR A 116 -2.86 2.91 -11.41
C THR A 116 -3.83 3.05 -12.60
N ALA A 117 -4.09 4.27 -13.06
CA ALA A 117 -4.95 4.54 -14.23
C ALA A 117 -4.40 3.90 -15.52
N GLN A 118 -3.08 3.93 -15.71
CA GLN A 118 -2.44 3.25 -16.84
C GLN A 118 -2.57 1.73 -16.76
N LEU A 119 -2.47 1.14 -15.57
CA LEU A 119 -2.73 -0.30 -15.39
C LEU A 119 -4.19 -0.65 -15.73
N LEU A 120 -5.16 0.13 -15.26
CA LEU A 120 -6.58 -0.06 -15.59
C LEU A 120 -6.80 -0.03 -17.11
N THR A 121 -6.19 0.94 -17.79
CA THR A 121 -6.30 1.08 -19.25
C THR A 121 -5.61 -0.06 -20.01
N GLN A 122 -4.37 -0.41 -19.63
CA GLN A 122 -3.61 -1.45 -20.33
C GLN A 122 -4.21 -2.85 -20.17
N HIS A 123 -5.00 -3.05 -19.11
CA HIS A 123 -5.69 -4.31 -18.86
C HIS A 123 -7.18 -4.26 -19.18
N ASP A 124 -7.67 -3.22 -19.90
CA ASP A 124 -9.08 -3.07 -20.29
C ASP A 124 -10.06 -3.32 -19.12
N LEU A 125 -9.74 -2.82 -17.92
CA LEU A 125 -10.61 -2.92 -16.76
C LEU A 125 -11.66 -1.80 -16.82
N PRO A 126 -12.97 -2.15 -16.92
CA PRO A 126 -14.00 -1.16 -17.20
C PRO A 126 -14.34 -0.31 -15.95
N ALA A 127 -14.66 0.97 -16.20
CA ALA A 127 -15.37 1.79 -15.23
C ALA A 127 -16.86 1.35 -15.17
N PRO A 128 -17.63 1.71 -14.12
CA PRO A 128 -17.22 2.61 -13.03
C PRO A 128 -16.29 1.91 -12.01
N TYR A 129 -15.47 2.71 -11.32
CA TYR A 129 -14.53 2.21 -10.31
C TYR A 129 -15.03 2.42 -8.89
N VAL A 130 -14.91 1.40 -8.03
CA VAL A 130 -14.96 1.54 -6.58
C VAL A 130 -13.53 1.53 -6.07
N LEU A 131 -13.11 2.62 -5.44
CA LEU A 131 -11.75 2.73 -4.91
C LEU A 131 -11.75 2.30 -3.44
N ILE A 132 -10.78 1.49 -3.07
CA ILE A 132 -10.59 1.09 -1.68
C ILE A 132 -9.15 1.38 -1.26
N GLY A 133 -8.97 1.94 -0.06
CA GLY A 133 -7.64 2.23 0.46
C GLY A 133 -7.52 1.91 1.94
N HIS A 134 -6.43 1.22 2.28
CA HIS A 134 -6.03 0.95 3.65
C HIS A 134 -4.96 1.94 4.10
N SER A 135 -5.11 2.51 5.30
CA SER A 135 -4.08 3.37 5.87
C SER A 135 -3.73 4.54 4.93
N ILE A 136 -2.45 4.72 4.59
CA ILE A 136 -1.95 5.70 3.61
C ILE A 136 -2.59 5.53 2.22
N GLY A 137 -3.00 4.31 1.85
CA GLY A 137 -3.71 4.03 0.61
C GLY A 137 -5.05 4.73 0.50
N GLY A 138 -5.69 5.06 1.63
CA GLY A 138 -6.91 5.85 1.64
C GLY A 138 -6.71 7.28 1.12
N LEU A 139 -5.55 7.91 1.36
CA LEU A 139 -5.22 9.20 0.75
C LEU A 139 -5.11 9.08 -0.78
N LEU A 140 -4.52 7.99 -1.28
CA LEU A 140 -4.41 7.74 -2.72
C LEU A 140 -5.79 7.53 -3.35
N ALA A 141 -6.65 6.73 -2.72
CA ALA A 141 -8.01 6.49 -3.17
C ALA A 141 -8.83 7.81 -3.21
N MET A 142 -8.74 8.64 -2.16
CA MET A 142 -9.39 9.95 -2.14
C MET A 142 -8.84 10.90 -3.22
N SER A 143 -7.51 10.94 -3.41
CA SER A 143 -6.88 11.74 -4.46
C SER A 143 -7.32 11.30 -5.86
N PHE A 144 -7.44 9.98 -6.10
CA PHE A 144 -7.93 9.45 -7.37
C PHE A 144 -9.39 9.87 -7.64
N ALA A 145 -10.25 9.78 -6.63
CA ALA A 145 -11.65 10.19 -6.74
C ALA A 145 -11.79 11.72 -6.96
N ALA A 146 -11.01 12.52 -6.25
CA ALA A 146 -11.05 13.97 -6.35
C ALA A 146 -10.53 14.52 -7.69
N ALA A 147 -9.70 13.75 -8.42
CA ALA A 147 -9.18 14.16 -9.72
C ALA A 147 -10.28 14.33 -10.78
N GLY A 148 -11.45 13.69 -10.61
CA GLY A 148 -12.63 13.86 -11.48
C GLY A 148 -12.45 13.39 -12.92
N SER A 149 -11.33 12.70 -13.23
CA SER A 149 -10.99 12.25 -14.59
C SER A 149 -11.55 10.87 -14.93
N HIS A 150 -12.13 10.18 -13.96
CA HIS A 150 -12.66 8.82 -14.09
C HIS A 150 -14.07 8.72 -13.52
N ASP A 151 -14.84 7.74 -13.98
CA ASP A 151 -16.16 7.41 -13.43
C ASP A 151 -15.99 6.61 -12.14
N ILE A 152 -16.10 7.30 -11.01
CA ILE A 152 -15.94 6.74 -9.67
C ILE A 152 -17.32 6.46 -9.08
N ALA A 153 -17.57 5.18 -8.77
CA ALA A 153 -18.80 4.70 -8.18
C ALA A 153 -18.87 4.90 -6.67
N GLY A 154 -17.73 4.92 -5.97
CA GLY A 154 -17.67 5.14 -4.54
C GLY A 154 -16.30 4.88 -3.94
N LEU A 155 -16.18 5.11 -2.63
CA LEU A 155 -14.98 4.90 -1.84
C LEU A 155 -15.24 3.94 -0.69
N VAL A 156 -14.24 3.10 -0.39
CA VAL A 156 -14.15 2.32 0.84
C VAL A 156 -12.83 2.68 1.53
N LEU A 157 -12.91 3.28 2.71
CA LEU A 157 -11.76 3.76 3.47
C LEU A 157 -11.58 2.87 4.70
N VAL A 158 -10.49 2.08 4.71
CA VAL A 158 -10.24 1.07 5.74
C VAL A 158 -9.14 1.57 6.65
N ASP A 159 -9.50 1.94 7.87
CA ASP A 159 -8.63 2.56 8.89
C ASP A 159 -7.69 3.61 8.26
N SER A 160 -8.30 4.40 7.38
CA SER A 160 -7.61 5.28 6.43
C SER A 160 -6.92 6.44 7.13
N SER A 161 -5.80 6.85 6.57
CA SER A 161 -5.22 8.15 6.88
C SER A 161 -6.18 9.28 6.50
N HIS A 162 -6.21 10.33 7.35
CA HIS A 162 -7.02 11.52 7.13
C HIS A 162 -6.13 12.71 6.69
N PRO A 163 -6.56 13.57 5.74
CA PRO A 163 -5.76 14.71 5.30
C PRO A 163 -5.31 15.64 6.44
N ASP A 164 -6.13 15.78 7.48
CA ASP A 164 -5.83 16.65 8.63
C ASP A 164 -5.18 15.91 9.81
N GLN A 165 -4.84 14.63 9.69
CA GLN A 165 -4.37 13.85 10.83
C GLN A 165 -3.13 14.44 11.50
N LEU A 166 -2.16 14.95 10.75
CA LEU A 166 -0.94 15.55 11.30
C LEU A 166 -1.19 16.95 11.93
N VAL A 167 -2.29 17.60 11.56
CA VAL A 167 -2.70 18.89 12.13
C VAL A 167 -3.49 18.67 13.42
N ARG A 168 -4.41 17.70 13.43
CA ARG A 168 -5.39 17.48 14.50
C ARG A 168 -4.93 16.50 15.58
N SER A 169 -4.05 15.55 15.25
CA SER A 169 -3.46 14.61 16.20
C SER A 169 -1.98 14.89 16.43
N SER A 170 -1.63 15.32 17.64
CA SER A 170 -0.22 15.42 18.03
C SER A 170 0.44 14.05 18.13
N ALA A 171 -0.30 13.02 18.57
CA ALA A 171 0.22 11.66 18.67
C ALA A 171 0.67 11.13 17.30
N GLN A 172 -0.15 11.30 16.25
CA GLN A 172 0.20 10.87 14.90
C GLN A 172 1.35 11.71 14.32
N ARG A 173 1.33 13.02 14.53
CA ARG A 173 2.43 13.90 14.08
C ARG A 173 3.75 13.51 14.72
N ASP A 174 3.77 13.29 16.02
CA ASP A 174 4.98 12.97 16.78
C ASP A 174 5.48 11.53 16.50
N ALA A 175 4.58 10.64 16.03
CA ALA A 175 4.94 9.29 15.60
C ALA A 175 5.65 9.25 14.22
N MET A 176 5.49 10.26 13.36
CA MET A 176 6.05 10.23 11.99
C MET A 176 7.59 10.10 11.95
N PRO A 177 8.38 10.87 12.72
CA PRO A 177 9.84 10.68 12.76
C PRO A 177 10.25 9.29 13.29
N MET A 178 9.48 8.74 14.23
CA MET A 178 9.72 7.40 14.76
C MET A 178 9.45 6.32 13.71
N ALA A 179 8.36 6.45 12.96
CA ALA A 179 8.02 5.56 11.85
C ALA A 179 9.11 5.62 10.75
N GLU A 180 9.55 6.81 10.36
CA GLU A 180 10.62 6.97 9.37
C GLU A 180 11.91 6.28 9.85
N HIS A 181 12.29 6.48 11.12
CA HIS A 181 13.47 5.85 11.71
C HIS A 181 13.34 4.32 11.74
N ALA A 182 12.17 3.80 12.13
CA ALA A 182 11.91 2.37 12.17
C ALA A 182 12.01 1.73 10.76
N MET A 183 11.38 2.33 9.76
CA MET A 183 11.46 1.87 8.37
C MET A 183 12.89 1.94 7.83
N GLY A 184 13.62 3.02 8.14
CA GLY A 184 15.03 3.16 7.80
C GLY A 184 15.91 2.09 8.45
N SER A 185 15.65 1.75 9.71
CA SER A 185 16.36 0.69 10.43
C SER A 185 16.09 -0.68 9.80
N LEU A 186 14.85 -0.97 9.42
CA LEU A 186 14.46 -2.20 8.72
C LEU A 186 15.10 -2.27 7.33
N PHE A 187 15.18 -1.17 6.60
CA PHE A 187 15.91 -1.09 5.34
C PHE A 187 17.37 -1.52 5.50
N TRP A 188 18.12 -0.91 6.43
CA TRP A 188 19.52 -1.24 6.65
C TRP A 188 19.72 -2.66 7.19
N ARG A 189 18.80 -3.11 8.06
CA ARG A 189 18.80 -4.48 8.58
C ARG A 189 18.67 -5.50 7.47
N THR A 190 17.67 -5.35 6.59
CA THR A 190 17.42 -6.27 5.48
C THR A 190 18.47 -6.15 4.38
N LEU A 191 18.98 -4.96 4.10
CA LEU A 191 20.10 -4.76 3.17
C LEU A 191 21.35 -5.51 3.64
N SER A 192 21.62 -5.56 4.96
CA SER A 192 22.71 -6.34 5.54
C SER A 192 22.46 -7.85 5.55
N GLY A 193 21.29 -8.33 5.10
CA GLY A 193 20.89 -9.73 5.04
C GLY A 193 20.29 -10.26 6.33
N ARG A 194 19.97 -9.40 7.29
CA ARG A 194 19.26 -9.79 8.50
C ARG A 194 17.75 -9.72 8.26
N LYS A 195 17.01 -10.70 8.75
CA LYS A 195 15.54 -10.68 8.68
C LYS A 195 14.95 -9.58 9.57
N PRO A 196 13.80 -8.99 9.22
CA PRO A 196 13.07 -8.12 10.13
C PRO A 196 12.75 -8.87 11.45
N SER A 197 12.46 -8.15 12.52
CA SER A 197 11.99 -8.79 13.74
C SER A 197 10.61 -9.42 13.48
N ARG A 198 10.30 -10.53 14.14
CA ARG A 198 9.02 -11.21 13.96
C ARG A 198 7.84 -10.30 14.33
N VAL A 199 8.00 -9.47 15.34
CA VAL A 199 6.98 -8.48 15.76
C VAL A 199 6.68 -7.44 14.66
N ALA A 200 7.68 -7.04 13.87
CA ALA A 200 7.49 -6.04 12.80
C ALA A 200 6.70 -6.58 11.58
N VAL A 201 6.38 -7.86 11.54
CA VAL A 201 5.70 -8.53 10.42
C VAL A 201 4.72 -9.60 10.91
N SER A 202 4.28 -9.53 12.18
CA SER A 202 3.43 -10.55 12.81
C SER A 202 2.06 -10.64 12.16
N ASP A 203 1.52 -9.52 11.70
CA ASP A 203 0.17 -9.44 11.15
C ASP A 203 0.04 -10.19 9.81
N LEU A 204 1.16 -10.44 9.13
CA LEU A 204 1.19 -11.31 7.96
C LEU A 204 0.80 -12.76 8.28
N ASP A 205 0.92 -13.21 9.54
CA ASP A 205 0.53 -14.56 9.96
C ASP A 205 -1.00 -14.75 9.93
N ASP A 206 -1.79 -13.67 9.90
CA ASP A 206 -3.25 -13.69 9.79
C ASP A 206 -3.74 -13.89 8.34
N LEU A 207 -2.86 -13.73 7.35
CA LEU A 207 -3.17 -13.99 5.94
C LEU A 207 -3.33 -15.49 5.66
N PRO A 208 -3.95 -15.89 4.54
CA PRO A 208 -3.91 -17.28 4.09
C PRO A 208 -2.46 -17.78 4.04
N GLU A 209 -2.20 -18.99 4.52
CA GLU A 209 -0.84 -19.56 4.73
C GLU A 209 0.13 -19.30 3.58
N HIS A 210 -0.33 -19.48 2.33
CA HIS A 210 0.50 -19.28 1.16
C HIS A 210 0.86 -17.79 0.94
N GLU A 211 -0.06 -16.89 1.21
CA GLU A 211 0.13 -15.44 1.09
C GLU A 211 0.95 -14.88 2.27
N ALA A 212 0.76 -15.41 3.47
CA ALA A 212 1.60 -15.14 4.62
C ALA A 212 3.07 -15.46 4.31
N ALA A 213 3.33 -16.66 3.78
CA ALA A 213 4.68 -17.07 3.38
C ALA A 213 5.28 -16.18 2.28
N ARG A 214 4.46 -15.66 1.35
CA ARG A 214 4.89 -14.68 0.33
C ARG A 214 5.21 -13.33 0.97
N GLY A 215 4.31 -12.82 1.81
CA GLY A 215 4.48 -11.57 2.55
C GLY A 215 5.77 -11.55 3.35
N HIS A 216 6.04 -12.59 4.13
CA HIS A 216 7.30 -12.71 4.88
C HIS A 216 8.53 -12.63 3.98
N ARG A 217 8.53 -13.34 2.83
CA ARG A 217 9.66 -13.27 1.88
C ARG A 217 9.85 -11.87 1.28
N LEU A 218 8.76 -11.14 1.02
CA LEU A 218 8.83 -9.76 0.53
C LEU A 218 9.43 -8.84 1.59
N MET A 219 9.00 -8.97 2.85
CA MET A 219 9.48 -8.14 3.97
C MET A 219 10.94 -8.44 4.37
N GLU A 220 11.50 -9.59 3.98
CA GLU A 220 12.94 -9.87 4.12
C GLU A 220 13.80 -9.05 3.15
N ARG A 221 13.21 -8.34 2.20
CA ARG A 221 13.90 -7.51 1.22
C ARG A 221 14.00 -6.05 1.66
N PRO A 222 15.03 -5.32 1.23
CA PRO A 222 15.18 -3.91 1.59
C PRO A 222 14.21 -2.98 0.81
N ALA A 223 13.71 -3.41 -0.36
CA ALA A 223 12.93 -2.54 -1.25
C ALA A 223 11.67 -1.97 -0.60
N PRO A 224 10.75 -2.75 0.03
CA PRO A 224 9.53 -2.19 0.63
C PRO A 224 9.83 -1.19 1.75
N TRP A 225 10.86 -1.43 2.56
CA TRP A 225 11.27 -0.50 3.61
C TRP A 225 11.82 0.81 3.07
N ARG A 226 12.56 0.74 1.95
CA ARG A 226 13.02 1.95 1.25
C ARG A 226 11.86 2.72 0.64
N ALA A 227 10.90 2.03 0.04
CA ALA A 227 9.68 2.64 -0.48
C ALA A 227 8.88 3.32 0.64
N ALA A 228 8.69 2.65 1.78
CA ALA A 228 8.01 3.20 2.95
C ALA A 228 8.67 4.50 3.46
N VAL A 229 10.00 4.55 3.56
CA VAL A 229 10.69 5.80 3.93
C VAL A 229 10.40 6.93 2.94
N ARG A 230 10.32 6.64 1.63
CA ARG A 230 9.96 7.64 0.62
C ARG A 230 8.52 8.12 0.78
N GLU A 231 7.58 7.22 1.01
CA GLU A 231 6.16 7.52 1.21
C GLU A 231 5.95 8.34 2.48
N ILE A 232 6.58 7.98 3.61
CA ILE A 232 6.54 8.77 4.85
C ILE A 232 7.04 10.20 4.61
N ARG A 233 8.11 10.38 3.86
CA ARG A 233 8.67 11.71 3.54
C ARG A 233 7.82 12.54 2.57
N THR A 234 6.88 11.95 1.90
CA THR A 234 5.90 12.62 1.01
C THR A 234 4.52 12.71 1.62
N PHE A 235 4.29 12.07 2.74
CA PHE A 235 2.98 11.93 3.37
C PHE A 235 2.29 13.27 3.67
N ASP A 236 3.01 14.23 4.25
CA ASP A 236 2.45 15.56 4.55
C ASP A 236 2.04 16.32 3.29
N ALA A 237 2.82 16.19 2.20
CA ALA A 237 2.46 16.78 0.91
C ALA A 237 1.21 16.13 0.31
N TRP A 238 1.00 14.81 0.48
CA TRP A 238 -0.24 14.16 0.07
C TRP A 238 -1.44 14.63 0.89
N CYS A 239 -1.25 14.80 2.21
CA CYS A 239 -2.28 15.37 3.07
C CYS A 239 -2.62 16.81 2.65
N GLU A 240 -1.63 17.65 2.36
CA GLU A 240 -1.83 19.04 1.95
C GLU A 240 -2.59 19.14 0.61
N GLU A 241 -2.23 18.31 -0.37
CA GLU A 241 -2.95 18.21 -1.65
C GLU A 241 -4.44 17.90 -1.42
N LEU A 242 -4.76 16.98 -0.50
CA LEU A 242 -6.13 16.56 -0.24
C LEU A 242 -6.93 17.52 0.63
N ARG A 243 -6.32 18.37 1.46
CA ARG A 243 -7.04 19.41 2.23
C ARG A 243 -7.79 20.40 1.34
N THR A 244 -7.33 20.58 0.11
CA THR A 244 -7.97 21.47 -0.88
C THR A 244 -8.86 20.72 -1.87
N ALA A 245 -8.82 19.40 -1.87
CA ALA A 245 -9.62 18.57 -2.75
C ALA A 245 -11.06 18.44 -2.23
N THR A 246 -12.00 18.35 -3.15
CA THR A 246 -13.43 18.15 -2.81
C THR A 246 -13.94 16.88 -3.45
N LEU A 247 -14.63 16.06 -2.66
CA LEU A 247 -15.37 14.91 -3.16
C LEU A 247 -16.85 15.30 -3.38
N PRO A 248 -17.52 14.73 -4.39
CA PRO A 248 -18.95 14.93 -4.56
C PRO A 248 -19.70 14.45 -3.31
N ARG A 249 -20.56 15.29 -2.72
CA ARG A 249 -21.38 14.94 -1.55
C ARG A 249 -22.28 13.71 -1.79
N SER A 250 -22.60 13.43 -3.03
CA SER A 250 -23.40 12.26 -3.44
C SER A 250 -22.56 10.98 -3.61
N LEU A 251 -21.23 11.04 -3.58
CA LEU A 251 -20.39 9.86 -3.76
C LEU A 251 -20.55 8.90 -2.56
N PRO A 252 -20.95 7.63 -2.76
CA PRO A 252 -21.03 6.68 -1.65
C PRO A 252 -19.66 6.47 -0.99
N ILE A 253 -19.59 6.65 0.32
CA ILE A 253 -18.36 6.43 1.11
C ILE A 253 -18.66 5.47 2.25
N ALA A 254 -17.97 4.32 2.28
CA ALA A 254 -17.95 3.42 3.42
C ALA A 254 -16.62 3.58 4.18
N VAL A 255 -16.68 3.74 5.50
CA VAL A 255 -15.52 3.81 6.38
C VAL A 255 -15.55 2.59 7.31
N VAL A 256 -14.46 1.84 7.35
CA VAL A 256 -14.27 0.70 8.27
C VAL A 256 -13.09 1.03 9.16
N THR A 257 -13.34 1.18 10.45
CA THR A 257 -12.36 1.66 11.44
C THR A 257 -11.93 0.55 12.37
N ALA A 258 -10.64 0.45 12.66
CA ALA A 258 -10.07 -0.44 13.65
C ALA A 258 -10.25 0.16 15.06
N GLY A 259 -11.09 -0.47 15.90
CA GLY A 259 -11.42 0.04 17.22
C GLY A 259 -10.26 0.10 18.19
N LYS A 260 -9.24 -0.77 18.03
CA LYS A 260 -8.04 -0.75 18.88
C LYS A 260 -7.09 0.40 18.56
N THR A 261 -7.15 0.98 17.38
CA THR A 261 -6.33 2.14 17.01
C THR A 261 -6.69 3.37 17.86
N ASP A 262 -7.96 3.54 18.22
CA ASP A 262 -8.44 4.63 19.10
C ASP A 262 -7.82 4.63 20.49
N VAL A 263 -7.40 3.47 21.00
CA VAL A 263 -6.81 3.35 22.35
C VAL A 263 -5.49 4.13 22.45
N GLY A 264 -4.75 4.26 21.36
CA GLY A 264 -3.48 4.98 21.30
C GLY A 264 -3.61 6.45 20.88
N ASP A 265 -4.71 6.83 20.24
CA ASP A 265 -4.96 8.18 19.72
C ASP A 265 -6.45 8.54 19.78
N SER A 266 -6.85 9.30 20.77
CA SER A 266 -8.24 9.73 20.97
C SER A 266 -8.82 10.57 19.82
N LYS A 267 -7.98 11.02 18.87
CA LYS A 267 -8.43 11.75 17.68
C LYS A 267 -8.70 10.85 16.49
N HIS A 268 -8.26 9.60 16.53
CA HIS A 268 -8.43 8.69 15.42
C HIS A 268 -9.90 8.49 15.02
N GLY A 269 -10.75 8.13 15.97
CA GLY A 269 -12.20 7.93 15.72
C GLY A 269 -12.89 9.19 15.22
N GLU A 270 -12.54 10.40 15.73
CA GLU A 270 -13.07 11.66 15.21
C GLU A 270 -12.68 11.84 13.71
N LEU A 271 -11.43 11.55 13.36
CA LEU A 271 -10.95 11.65 11.98
C LEU A 271 -11.64 10.65 11.06
N GLN A 272 -11.87 9.42 11.52
CA GLN A 272 -12.62 8.42 10.76
C GLN A 272 -14.10 8.82 10.57
N ALA A 273 -14.72 9.39 11.59
CA ALA A 273 -16.09 9.91 11.48
C ALA A 273 -16.19 11.06 10.48
N ASP A 274 -15.18 11.93 10.41
CA ASP A 274 -15.12 13.03 9.44
C ASP A 274 -14.98 12.51 7.99
N LEU A 275 -14.22 11.44 7.77
CA LEU A 275 -14.17 10.78 6.46
C LEU A 275 -15.57 10.29 6.03
N ALA A 276 -16.33 9.73 6.94
CA ALA A 276 -17.72 9.34 6.65
C ALA A 276 -18.63 10.55 6.40
N ALA A 277 -18.45 11.62 7.15
CA ALA A 277 -19.23 12.86 7.01
C ALA A 277 -18.91 13.64 5.71
N ALA A 278 -17.87 13.27 4.99
CA ALA A 278 -17.53 13.86 3.68
C ALA A 278 -18.60 13.59 2.61
N SER A 279 -19.51 12.61 2.82
CA SER A 279 -20.60 12.29 1.91
C SER A 279 -21.97 12.27 2.62
N ASP A 280 -23.04 12.63 1.86
CA ASP A 280 -24.43 12.48 2.31
C ASP A 280 -24.92 11.02 2.18
N VAL A 281 -24.14 10.17 1.50
CA VAL A 281 -24.38 8.73 1.32
C VAL A 281 -23.19 7.99 1.94
N SER A 282 -23.24 7.78 3.23
CA SER A 282 -22.13 7.17 3.94
C SER A 282 -22.55 6.04 4.88
N ARG A 283 -21.62 5.15 5.13
CA ARG A 283 -21.67 4.09 6.15
C ARG A 283 -20.38 4.14 6.95
N HIS A 284 -20.47 4.09 8.28
CA HIS A 284 -19.31 3.98 9.17
C HIS A 284 -19.45 2.73 10.04
N VAL A 285 -18.48 1.87 10.02
CA VAL A 285 -18.42 0.63 10.82
C VAL A 285 -17.14 0.65 11.65
N VAL A 286 -17.26 0.40 12.95
CA VAL A 286 -16.11 0.26 13.85
C VAL A 286 -15.99 -1.19 14.26
N LEU A 287 -14.87 -1.83 13.94
CA LEU A 287 -14.54 -3.19 14.32
C LEU A 287 -13.76 -3.17 15.64
N ALA A 288 -14.46 -3.36 16.76
CA ALA A 288 -13.92 -3.19 18.11
C ALA A 288 -12.66 -4.02 18.37
N GLU A 289 -12.58 -5.23 17.79
CA GLU A 289 -11.47 -6.18 17.99
C GLU A 289 -10.35 -6.04 16.94
N ALA A 290 -10.53 -5.20 15.93
CA ALA A 290 -9.51 -4.95 14.92
C ALA A 290 -8.47 -3.94 15.41
N ASP A 291 -7.21 -4.18 15.03
CA ASP A 291 -6.14 -3.19 15.02
C ASP A 291 -5.83 -2.76 13.60
N HIS A 292 -4.89 -1.83 13.45
CA HIS A 292 -4.59 -1.15 12.18
C HIS A 292 -4.22 -2.11 11.04
N ASP A 293 -3.47 -3.15 11.31
CA ASP A 293 -2.96 -4.06 10.27
C ASP A 293 -3.90 -5.26 10.07
N ASN A 294 -4.41 -5.85 11.15
CA ASN A 294 -5.26 -7.04 11.05
C ASN A 294 -6.66 -6.77 10.50
N ILE A 295 -7.08 -5.50 10.40
CA ILE A 295 -8.38 -5.11 9.84
C ILE A 295 -8.58 -5.60 8.39
N VAL A 296 -7.50 -5.74 7.62
CA VAL A 296 -7.52 -6.29 6.25
C VAL A 296 -6.94 -7.70 6.17
N MET A 297 -6.11 -8.10 7.13
CA MET A 297 -5.35 -9.36 7.07
C MET A 297 -6.03 -10.53 7.76
N ARG A 298 -6.99 -10.30 8.69
CA ARG A 298 -7.80 -11.37 9.31
C ARG A 298 -9.07 -11.64 8.52
N ALA A 299 -9.41 -12.91 8.37
CA ALA A 299 -10.55 -13.35 7.56
C ALA A 299 -11.90 -12.77 8.01
N ASP A 300 -12.15 -12.73 9.33
CA ASP A 300 -13.38 -12.19 9.91
C ASP A 300 -13.51 -10.66 9.71
N HIS A 301 -12.43 -9.91 9.89
CA HIS A 301 -12.40 -8.47 9.63
C HIS A 301 -12.50 -8.15 8.13
N ALA A 302 -11.79 -8.90 7.29
CA ALA A 302 -11.81 -8.74 5.83
C ALA A 302 -13.22 -8.97 5.25
N ALA A 303 -14.04 -9.83 5.85
CA ALA A 303 -15.44 -10.02 5.45
C ALA A 303 -16.28 -8.74 5.65
N GLU A 304 -16.02 -7.97 6.71
CA GLU A 304 -16.69 -6.67 6.91
C GLU A 304 -16.23 -5.62 5.88
N VAL A 305 -14.97 -5.69 5.44
CA VAL A 305 -14.47 -4.88 4.33
C VAL A 305 -15.16 -5.26 3.02
N GLY A 306 -15.35 -6.55 2.75
CA GLY A 306 -16.14 -7.05 1.62
C GLY A 306 -17.58 -6.54 1.65
N ALA A 307 -18.22 -6.60 2.82
CA ALA A 307 -19.59 -6.06 3.01
C ALA A 307 -19.65 -4.52 2.80
N ALA A 308 -18.58 -3.78 3.11
CA ALA A 308 -18.48 -2.36 2.82
C ALA A 308 -18.38 -2.09 1.30
N ILE A 309 -17.65 -2.93 0.55
CA ILE A 309 -17.60 -2.88 -0.92
C ILE A 309 -19.00 -3.12 -1.49
N ASP A 310 -19.70 -4.18 -1.07
CA ASP A 310 -21.05 -4.51 -1.52
C ASP A 310 -22.04 -3.36 -1.25
N TRP A 311 -21.95 -2.77 -0.05
CA TRP A 311 -22.78 -1.61 0.30
C TRP A 311 -22.50 -0.43 -0.64
N THR A 312 -21.24 -0.11 -0.90
CA THR A 312 -20.82 1.00 -1.77
C THR A 312 -21.33 0.81 -3.21
N VAL A 313 -21.14 -0.39 -3.78
CA VAL A 313 -21.64 -0.73 -5.11
C VAL A 313 -23.17 -0.60 -5.20
N SER A 314 -23.89 -1.10 -4.20
CA SER A 314 -25.37 -1.05 -4.19
C SER A 314 -25.92 0.38 -4.18
N HIS A 315 -25.26 1.28 -3.45
CA HIS A 315 -25.69 2.68 -3.33
C HIS A 315 -25.31 3.52 -4.55
N SER A 316 -24.21 3.23 -5.21
CA SER A 316 -23.83 3.81 -6.50
C SER A 316 -24.85 3.48 -7.60
N THR A 317 -25.22 2.21 -7.74
CA THR A 317 -26.21 1.78 -8.76
C THR A 317 -27.60 2.35 -8.51
N ALA A 318 -28.00 2.51 -7.24
CA ALA A 318 -29.25 3.13 -6.88
C ALA A 318 -29.31 4.63 -7.28
N GLN A 319 -28.20 5.36 -7.12
CA GLN A 319 -28.09 6.74 -7.56
C GLN A 319 -28.14 6.87 -9.09
N ALA A 320 -27.41 6.03 -9.80
CA ALA A 320 -27.46 6.01 -11.26
C ALA A 320 -28.87 5.74 -11.81
N ARG A 321 -29.65 4.89 -11.16
CA ARG A 321 -31.07 4.64 -11.51
C ARG A 321 -31.94 5.87 -11.24
N LYS A 322 -31.78 6.54 -10.09
CA LYS A 322 -32.53 7.78 -9.75
C LYS A 322 -32.23 8.89 -10.76
N ALA A 323 -30.95 9.08 -11.12
CA ALA A 323 -30.55 10.09 -12.10
C ALA A 323 -31.11 9.86 -13.52
N ARG A 324 -31.38 8.60 -13.91
CA ARG A 324 -32.00 8.25 -15.21
C ARG A 324 -33.52 8.34 -15.21
N SER A 325 -34.13 8.39 -14.04
CA SER A 325 -35.61 8.48 -13.88
C SER A 325 -36.11 9.89 -13.56
N ALA A 326 -35.21 10.85 -13.37
CA ALA A 326 -35.48 12.29 -13.17
C ALA A 326 -35.20 13.08 -14.46
#